data_94f9d1a51f350268ad9435ab3098cb64
#
_entry.id   94f9d1a51f350268ad9435ab3098cb64
#
_cell.length_a   1.000
_cell.length_b   1.000
_cell.length_c   1.000
_cell.angle_alpha   90.00
_cell.angle_beta   90.00
_cell.angle_gamma   90.00
#
_symmetry.space_group_name_H-M   'P 1'
#
loop_
_entity.id
_entity.type
_entity.pdbx_description
1 polymer ?
#
loop_
_entity_poly.entity_id
_entity_poly.type
_entity_poly.pdbx_seq_one_letter_code
_entity_poly.pdbx_strand_id
1 'polypeptide(L)'
;MSMEDLFLSFEKRKKLNQEIKRRIARKVLELIATGDEIFLGAGTSVACLGEELAKSGKRFMLKIWTNNLFIVNLWLKEHNQIFSENFVGITAGEISRKNLSVVNVVAPFSQIEKAIIGTPGISARDLSADDMDTVQQIEFLIKRVSRVIILADSSKIGRECTYPTRSMRMIKLDIKKGKKYILVTDRNNDAKPGVADTISKLQNFGFQVIKDK
;
A
#
# COMPACT_ATOMS: atom_id res chain seq x y z
N MET A 1 -19.24 13.99 9.06
CA MET A 1 -18.80 13.78 7.67
C MET A 1 -19.67 12.68 7.09
N SER A 2 -20.41 12.97 6.02
CA SER A 2 -21.26 11.98 5.34
C SER A 2 -20.39 10.97 4.57
N MET A 3 -20.97 9.86 4.10
CA MET A 3 -20.27 8.92 3.22
C MET A 3 -19.87 9.60 1.90
N GLU A 4 -20.69 10.49 1.40
CA GLU A 4 -20.41 11.29 0.20
C GLU A 4 -19.19 12.19 0.39
N ASP A 5 -19.11 12.91 1.51
CA ASP A 5 -17.93 13.73 1.85
C ASP A 5 -16.65 12.88 1.93
N LEU A 6 -16.75 11.67 2.46
CA LEU A 6 -15.63 10.75 2.57
C LEU A 6 -15.14 10.30 1.18
N PHE A 7 -16.06 9.95 0.27
CA PHE A 7 -15.74 9.62 -1.12
C PHE A 7 -15.09 10.81 -1.84
N LEU A 8 -15.66 12.00 -1.72
CA LEU A 8 -15.12 13.23 -2.33
C LEU A 8 -13.71 13.55 -1.81
N SER A 9 -13.48 13.41 -0.51
CA SER A 9 -12.15 13.59 0.10
C SER A 9 -11.14 12.55 -0.41
N PHE A 10 -11.55 11.30 -0.57
CA PHE A 10 -10.71 10.24 -1.12
C PHE A 10 -10.37 10.51 -2.59
N GLU A 11 -11.35 10.90 -3.40
CA GLU A 11 -11.16 11.23 -4.82
C GLU A 11 -10.21 12.43 -4.99
N LYS A 12 -10.34 13.47 -4.20
CA LYS A 12 -9.38 14.60 -4.21
C LYS A 12 -7.95 14.12 -3.94
N ARG A 13 -7.74 13.30 -2.91
CA ARG A 13 -6.41 12.74 -2.60
C ARG A 13 -5.92 11.80 -3.68
N LYS A 14 -6.80 11.05 -4.34
CA LYS A 14 -6.45 10.14 -5.45
C LYS A 14 -5.93 10.90 -6.66
N LYS A 15 -6.53 12.05 -6.97
CA LYS A 15 -6.10 12.95 -8.06
C LYS A 15 -4.74 13.60 -7.82
N LEU A 16 -4.33 13.81 -6.56
CA LEU A 16 -3.00 14.33 -6.25
C LEU A 16 -1.92 13.35 -6.72
N ASN A 17 -0.98 13.79 -7.54
CA ASN A 17 0.11 12.98 -8.10
C ASN A 17 -0.40 11.72 -8.82
N GLN A 18 -1.57 11.78 -9.49
CA GLN A 18 -2.26 10.63 -10.05
C GLN A 18 -1.39 9.85 -11.03
N GLU A 19 -0.72 10.53 -11.97
CA GLU A 19 0.15 9.86 -12.95
C GLU A 19 1.35 9.18 -12.28
N ILE A 20 1.92 9.81 -11.25
CA ILE A 20 3.00 9.20 -10.47
C ILE A 20 2.50 7.92 -9.79
N LYS A 21 1.34 7.97 -9.12
CA LYS A 21 0.74 6.80 -8.48
C LYS A 21 0.45 5.67 -9.46
N ARG A 22 -0.01 6.00 -10.68
CA ARG A 22 -0.25 5.01 -11.75
C ARG A 22 1.04 4.35 -12.21
N ARG A 23 2.12 5.13 -12.43
CA ARG A 23 3.41 4.56 -12.81
C ARG A 23 3.96 3.64 -11.72
N ILE A 24 3.90 4.07 -10.45
CA ILE A 24 4.26 3.24 -9.30
C ILE A 24 3.40 1.95 -9.28
N ALA A 25 2.09 2.07 -9.49
CA ALA A 25 1.16 0.94 -9.52
C ALA A 25 1.52 -0.08 -10.63
N ARG A 26 1.81 0.39 -11.85
CA ARG A 26 2.27 -0.47 -12.95
C ARG A 26 3.57 -1.18 -12.61
N LYS A 27 4.49 -0.49 -11.92
CA LYS A 27 5.74 -1.10 -11.48
C LYS A 27 5.51 -2.19 -10.42
N VAL A 28 4.52 -2.01 -9.55
CA VAL A 28 4.12 -3.03 -8.57
C VAL A 28 3.49 -4.24 -9.26
N LEU A 29 2.74 -4.08 -10.36
CA LEU A 29 2.20 -5.22 -11.12
C LEU A 29 3.29 -6.18 -11.62
N GLU A 30 4.50 -5.69 -11.88
CA GLU A 30 5.64 -6.54 -12.28
C GLU A 30 6.15 -7.43 -11.12
N LEU A 31 5.79 -7.10 -9.87
CA LEU A 31 6.16 -7.85 -8.66
C LEU A 31 5.10 -8.87 -8.25
N ILE A 32 3.95 -8.89 -8.95
CA ILE A 32 2.85 -9.81 -8.71
C ILE A 32 2.95 -10.96 -9.72
N ALA A 33 3.07 -12.17 -9.22
CA ALA A 33 3.10 -13.38 -10.01
C ALA A 33 1.73 -14.08 -10.03
N THR A 34 1.51 -14.90 -11.02
CA THR A 34 0.32 -15.76 -11.09
C THR A 34 0.26 -16.69 -9.88
N GLY A 35 -0.91 -16.77 -9.24
CA GLY A 35 -1.15 -17.60 -8.06
C GLY A 35 -0.75 -16.96 -6.73
N ASP A 36 -0.25 -15.71 -6.75
CA ASP A 36 0.11 -15.02 -5.51
C ASP A 36 -1.09 -14.83 -4.56
N GLU A 37 -0.83 -14.93 -3.27
CA GLU A 37 -1.73 -14.47 -2.22
C GLU A 37 -1.27 -13.10 -1.73
N ILE A 38 -2.12 -12.09 -1.97
CA ILE A 38 -1.77 -10.69 -1.72
C ILE A 38 -2.81 -9.98 -0.84
N PHE A 39 -2.36 -9.03 -0.06
CA PHE A 39 -3.22 -8.07 0.61
C PHE A 39 -3.08 -6.68 -0.02
N LEU A 40 -4.18 -6.11 -0.46
CA LEU A 40 -4.25 -4.73 -0.94
C LEU A 40 -4.75 -3.83 0.21
N GLY A 41 -3.86 -3.04 0.76
CA GLY A 41 -4.15 -2.14 1.87
C GLY A 41 -4.99 -0.93 1.49
N ALA A 42 -5.36 -0.14 2.48
CA ALA A 42 -6.06 1.13 2.30
C ALA A 42 -5.19 2.19 1.59
N GLY A 43 -5.84 3.22 1.10
CA GLY A 43 -5.19 4.42 0.56
C GLY A 43 -5.20 4.54 -0.96
N THR A 44 -4.96 5.76 -1.43
CA THR A 44 -5.15 6.13 -2.84
C THR A 44 -4.10 5.58 -3.79
N SER A 45 -2.87 5.34 -3.33
CA SER A 45 -1.83 4.70 -4.16
C SER A 45 -2.17 3.23 -4.42
N VAL A 46 -2.70 2.53 -3.40
CA VAL A 46 -3.16 1.15 -3.56
C VAL A 46 -4.45 1.09 -4.39
N ALA A 47 -5.32 2.11 -4.29
CA ALA A 47 -6.49 2.21 -5.17
C ALA A 47 -6.08 2.31 -6.65
N CYS A 48 -5.04 3.08 -6.98
CA CYS A 48 -4.48 3.12 -8.33
C CYS A 48 -3.95 1.75 -8.78
N LEU A 49 -3.36 0.96 -7.86
CA LEU A 49 -2.96 -0.41 -8.20
C LEU A 49 -4.17 -1.30 -8.49
N GLY A 50 -5.25 -1.17 -7.72
CA GLY A 50 -6.50 -1.89 -7.99
C GLY A 50 -7.08 -1.57 -9.38
N GLU A 51 -7.01 -0.30 -9.82
CA GLU A 51 -7.38 0.12 -11.17
C GLU A 51 -6.49 -0.51 -12.24
N GLU A 52 -5.16 -0.42 -12.08
CA GLU A 52 -4.20 -0.97 -13.05
C GLU A 52 -4.27 -2.51 -13.11
N LEU A 53 -4.52 -3.17 -11.98
CA LEU A 53 -4.71 -4.62 -11.92
C LEU A 53 -5.93 -5.05 -12.75
N ALA A 54 -7.06 -4.37 -12.57
CA ALA A 54 -8.29 -4.66 -13.32
C ALA A 54 -8.16 -4.40 -14.82
N LYS A 55 -7.39 -3.38 -15.21
CA LYS A 55 -7.15 -3.00 -16.62
C LYS A 55 -6.06 -3.83 -17.29
N SER A 56 -5.26 -4.57 -16.54
CA SER A 56 -4.07 -5.25 -17.09
C SER A 56 -4.38 -6.33 -18.11
N GLY A 57 -5.60 -6.90 -18.09
CA GLY A 57 -6.00 -8.03 -18.94
C GLY A 57 -5.20 -9.32 -18.67
N LYS A 58 -4.33 -9.33 -17.68
CA LYS A 58 -3.54 -10.50 -17.30
C LYS A 58 -4.35 -11.39 -16.37
N ARG A 59 -4.36 -12.68 -16.67
CA ARG A 59 -4.95 -13.69 -15.79
C ARG A 59 -3.95 -14.06 -14.71
N PHE A 60 -4.06 -13.44 -13.55
CA PHE A 60 -3.13 -13.70 -12.45
C PHE A 60 -3.55 -14.89 -11.56
N MET A 61 -4.81 -15.26 -11.53
CA MET A 61 -5.35 -16.30 -10.64
C MET A 61 -4.97 -16.02 -9.17
N LEU A 62 -5.15 -14.79 -8.74
CA LEU A 62 -4.73 -14.32 -7.42
C LEU A 62 -5.71 -14.73 -6.31
N LYS A 63 -5.19 -14.83 -5.10
CA LYS A 63 -5.98 -14.76 -3.89
C LYS A 63 -5.77 -13.37 -3.27
N ILE A 64 -6.77 -12.51 -3.41
CA ILE A 64 -6.71 -11.11 -3.00
C ILE A 64 -7.52 -10.90 -1.74
N TRP A 65 -6.87 -10.36 -0.72
CA TRP A 65 -7.52 -9.80 0.44
C TRP A 65 -7.42 -8.29 0.42
N THR A 66 -8.47 -7.59 0.86
CA THR A 66 -8.41 -6.14 0.92
C THR A 66 -9.28 -5.59 2.05
N ASN A 67 -8.87 -4.45 2.57
CA ASN A 67 -9.69 -3.58 3.42
C ASN A 67 -10.02 -2.25 2.71
N ASN A 68 -9.72 -2.11 1.43
CA ASN A 68 -9.91 -0.90 0.63
C ASN A 68 -11.29 -0.91 -0.03
N LEU A 69 -12.25 -0.23 0.57
CA LEU A 69 -13.63 -0.20 0.07
C LEU A 69 -13.77 0.50 -1.29
N PHE A 70 -12.84 1.42 -1.61
CA PHE A 70 -12.83 2.03 -2.94
C PHE A 70 -12.53 1.01 -4.03
N ILE A 71 -11.55 0.13 -3.83
CA ILE A 71 -11.19 -0.92 -4.79
C ILE A 71 -12.38 -1.87 -4.98
N VAL A 72 -13.00 -2.29 -3.89
CA VAL A 72 -14.16 -3.20 -3.94
C VAL A 72 -15.31 -2.58 -4.72
N ASN A 73 -15.67 -1.32 -4.40
CA ASN A 73 -16.73 -0.61 -5.11
C ASN A 73 -16.42 -0.43 -6.60
N LEU A 74 -15.17 -0.10 -6.95
CA LEU A 74 -14.72 0.05 -8.34
C LEU A 74 -14.87 -1.26 -9.11
N TRP A 75 -14.39 -2.36 -8.55
CA TRP A 75 -14.43 -3.66 -9.21
C TRP A 75 -15.85 -4.19 -9.39
N LEU A 76 -16.74 -3.98 -8.41
CA LEU A 76 -18.13 -4.36 -8.52
C LEU A 76 -18.87 -3.57 -9.61
N LYS A 77 -18.56 -2.30 -9.79
CA LYS A 77 -19.23 -1.42 -10.75
C LYS A 77 -18.68 -1.52 -12.18
N GLU A 78 -17.36 -1.52 -12.31
CA GLU A 78 -16.70 -1.29 -13.59
C GLU A 78 -15.86 -2.49 -14.06
N HIS A 79 -15.46 -3.37 -13.15
CA HIS A 79 -14.50 -4.44 -13.42
C HIS A 79 -14.89 -5.75 -12.73
N ASN A 80 -16.17 -6.12 -12.78
CA ASN A 80 -16.67 -7.32 -12.09
C ASN A 80 -16.01 -8.63 -12.56
N GLN A 81 -15.43 -8.66 -13.78
CA GLN A 81 -14.67 -9.82 -14.28
C GLN A 81 -13.48 -10.19 -13.40
N ILE A 82 -12.97 -9.29 -12.56
CA ILE A 82 -11.86 -9.61 -11.66
C ILE A 82 -12.24 -10.72 -10.67
N PHE A 83 -13.52 -10.82 -10.32
CA PHE A 83 -14.03 -11.86 -9.42
C PHE A 83 -14.15 -13.24 -10.06
N SER A 84 -14.24 -13.32 -11.40
CA SER A 84 -14.27 -14.61 -12.12
C SER A 84 -12.90 -15.24 -12.28
N GLU A 85 -11.84 -14.43 -12.22
CA GLU A 85 -10.46 -14.88 -12.44
C GLU A 85 -9.64 -14.99 -11.13
N ASN A 86 -10.13 -14.37 -10.06
CA ASN A 86 -9.42 -14.28 -8.80
C ASN A 86 -10.35 -14.53 -7.62
N PHE A 87 -9.80 -15.08 -6.54
CA PHE A 87 -10.50 -15.01 -5.26
C PHE A 87 -10.34 -13.59 -4.68
N VAL A 88 -11.44 -12.96 -4.31
CA VAL A 88 -11.42 -11.65 -3.67
C VAL A 88 -12.16 -11.71 -2.34
N GLY A 89 -11.43 -11.51 -1.24
CA GLY A 89 -11.96 -11.42 0.11
C GLY A 89 -11.82 -10.02 0.69
N ILE A 90 -12.82 -9.61 1.47
CA ILE A 90 -12.80 -8.37 2.25
C ILE A 90 -12.60 -8.76 3.71
N THR A 91 -11.76 -8.01 4.43
CA THR A 91 -11.60 -8.20 5.87
C THR A 91 -12.84 -7.72 6.62
N ALA A 92 -13.21 -8.44 7.68
CA ALA A 92 -14.22 -7.97 8.61
C ALA A 92 -13.67 -6.86 9.53
N GLY A 93 -14.56 -5.98 10.03
CA GLY A 93 -14.19 -4.89 10.92
C GLY A 93 -15.17 -3.72 10.84
N GLU A 94 -14.70 -2.55 11.23
CA GLU A 94 -15.48 -1.31 11.22
C GLU A 94 -15.14 -0.45 10.00
N ILE A 95 -16.09 0.34 9.51
CA ILE A 95 -15.84 1.29 8.43
C ILE A 95 -15.17 2.54 9.03
N SER A 96 -13.99 2.86 8.54
CA SER A 96 -13.29 4.09 8.93
C SER A 96 -14.07 5.33 8.51
N ARG A 97 -14.23 6.27 9.44
CA ARG A 97 -14.82 7.59 9.14
C ARG A 97 -13.82 8.59 8.53
N LYS A 98 -12.58 8.18 8.29
CA LYS A 98 -11.50 9.03 7.74
C LYS A 98 -11.01 8.55 6.38
N ASN A 99 -11.07 7.25 6.18
CA ASN A 99 -10.59 6.59 4.97
C ASN A 99 -11.70 5.67 4.42
N LEU A 100 -11.72 5.42 3.13
CA LEU A 100 -12.60 4.41 2.53
C LEU A 100 -11.99 3.01 2.76
N SER A 101 -12.00 2.57 4.01
CA SER A 101 -11.40 1.29 4.41
C SER A 101 -12.10 0.66 5.60
N VAL A 102 -11.90 -0.63 5.76
CA VAL A 102 -12.24 -1.35 6.98
C VAL A 102 -11.07 -1.22 7.97
N VAL A 103 -11.37 -0.88 9.21
CA VAL A 103 -10.43 -0.75 10.35
C VAL A 103 -10.81 -1.74 11.45
N ASN A 104 -9.99 -1.87 12.49
CA ASN A 104 -10.16 -2.88 13.54
C ASN A 104 -10.30 -4.28 12.93
N VAL A 105 -9.40 -4.58 12.01
CA VAL A 105 -9.51 -5.71 11.09
C VAL A 105 -9.45 -7.05 11.80
N VAL A 106 -10.45 -7.88 11.57
CA VAL A 106 -10.39 -9.31 11.81
C VAL A 106 -10.08 -10.00 10.48
N ALA A 107 -8.88 -10.58 10.38
CA ALA A 107 -8.47 -11.26 9.16
C ALA A 107 -8.89 -12.73 9.19
N PRO A 108 -9.42 -13.26 8.09
CA PRO A 108 -9.71 -14.68 7.95
C PRO A 108 -8.46 -15.50 7.60
N PHE A 109 -7.27 -14.93 7.79
CA PHE A 109 -5.98 -15.57 7.54
C PHE A 109 -5.02 -15.31 8.72
N SER A 110 -4.19 -16.30 9.03
CA SER A 110 -3.13 -16.17 10.04
C SER A 110 -1.88 -15.51 9.47
N GLN A 111 -1.53 -15.88 8.24
CA GLN A 111 -0.41 -15.32 7.48
C GLN A 111 -0.79 -15.19 6.01
N ILE A 112 -0.14 -14.28 5.31
CA ILE A 112 -0.27 -14.04 3.88
C ILE A 112 1.11 -13.73 3.30
N GLU A 113 1.35 -14.02 2.02
CA GLU A 113 2.69 -13.85 1.45
C GLU A 113 3.09 -12.37 1.34
N LYS A 114 2.24 -11.55 0.72
CA LYS A 114 2.57 -10.16 0.37
C LYS A 114 1.51 -9.20 0.87
N ALA A 115 1.92 -8.13 1.56
CA ALA A 115 1.07 -6.95 1.75
C ALA A 115 1.57 -5.80 0.88
N ILE A 116 0.65 -5.19 0.17
CA ILE A 116 0.88 -4.01 -0.66
C ILE A 116 0.18 -2.85 0.01
N ILE A 117 0.95 -1.90 0.52
CA ILE A 117 0.46 -0.81 1.36
C ILE A 117 0.91 0.55 0.84
N GLY A 118 0.09 1.56 1.05
CA GLY A 118 0.51 2.95 0.99
C GLY A 118 1.00 3.42 2.35
N THR A 119 1.81 4.47 2.37
CA THR A 119 2.17 5.16 3.62
C THR A 119 2.03 6.67 3.44
N PRO A 120 1.52 7.40 4.45
CA PRO A 120 1.57 8.87 4.45
C PRO A 120 2.97 9.43 4.60
N GLY A 121 3.88 8.72 5.30
CA GLY A 121 5.27 9.13 5.47
C GLY A 121 6.20 7.93 5.66
N ILE A 122 7.41 8.04 5.09
CA ILE A 122 8.54 7.13 5.30
C ILE A 122 9.82 7.94 5.40
N SER A 123 10.51 7.85 6.53
CA SER A 123 11.75 8.55 6.80
C SER A 123 12.87 7.58 7.19
N ALA A 124 14.06 8.10 7.47
CA ALA A 124 15.14 7.29 8.06
C ALA A 124 14.87 6.85 9.51
N ARG A 125 13.79 7.35 10.15
CA ARG A 125 13.39 7.02 11.51
C ARG A 125 12.32 5.94 11.57
N ASP A 126 11.28 6.06 10.72
CA ASP A 126 10.10 5.20 10.78
C ASP A 126 9.24 5.25 9.50
N LEU A 127 8.32 4.30 9.43
CA LEU A 127 7.06 4.47 8.72
C LEU A 127 6.12 5.23 9.66
N SER A 128 5.36 6.20 9.15
CA SER A 128 4.49 7.02 9.97
C SER A 128 3.17 7.35 9.27
N ALA A 129 2.16 7.70 10.07
CA ALA A 129 0.82 8.03 9.61
C ALA A 129 0.24 9.24 10.36
N ASP A 130 -0.78 9.87 9.77
CA ASP A 130 -1.45 11.03 10.35
C ASP A 130 -2.63 10.63 11.25
N ASP A 131 -2.98 9.34 11.33
CA ASP A 131 -4.07 8.80 12.15
C ASP A 131 -3.79 7.39 12.67
N MET A 132 -4.41 7.05 13.81
CA MET A 132 -4.20 5.75 14.48
C MET A 132 -4.81 4.57 13.72
N ASP A 133 -5.89 4.78 12.96
CA ASP A 133 -6.49 3.72 12.15
C ASP A 133 -5.49 3.19 11.12
N THR A 134 -4.77 4.11 10.45
CA THR A 134 -3.71 3.77 9.50
C THR A 134 -2.53 3.07 10.19
N VAL A 135 -2.13 3.54 11.38
CA VAL A 135 -1.07 2.89 12.18
C VAL A 135 -1.42 1.44 12.47
N GLN A 136 -2.60 1.20 13.05
CA GLN A 136 -3.06 -0.13 13.43
C GLN A 136 -3.15 -1.08 12.23
N GLN A 137 -3.64 -0.60 11.09
CA GLN A 137 -3.74 -1.39 9.87
C GLN A 137 -2.35 -1.82 9.36
N ILE A 138 -1.42 -0.88 9.26
CA ILE A 138 -0.05 -1.18 8.77
C ILE A 138 0.64 -2.16 9.72
N GLU A 139 0.58 -1.93 11.03
CA GLU A 139 1.16 -2.83 12.04
C GLU A 139 0.53 -4.22 11.99
N PHE A 140 -0.80 -4.30 11.86
CA PHE A 140 -1.53 -5.56 11.73
C PHE A 140 -1.02 -6.38 10.54
N LEU A 141 -0.84 -5.75 9.39
CA LEU A 141 -0.37 -6.39 8.17
C LEU A 141 1.10 -6.80 8.27
N ILE A 142 1.97 -5.88 8.70
CA ILE A 142 3.41 -6.17 8.82
C ILE A 142 3.66 -7.42 9.68
N LYS A 143 2.89 -7.64 10.73
CA LYS A 143 3.05 -8.82 11.60
C LYS A 143 2.70 -10.14 10.91
N ARG A 144 1.88 -10.12 9.85
CA ARG A 144 1.29 -11.31 9.20
C ARG A 144 1.84 -11.65 7.83
N VAL A 145 2.79 -10.88 7.31
CA VAL A 145 3.32 -11.08 5.97
C VAL A 145 4.82 -11.35 5.98
N SER A 146 5.27 -12.07 4.96
CA SER A 146 6.71 -12.28 4.72
C SER A 146 7.31 -11.16 3.85
N ARG A 147 6.48 -10.48 3.05
CA ARG A 147 6.91 -9.41 2.15
C ARG A 147 6.01 -8.20 2.25
N VAL A 148 6.59 -7.04 2.52
CA VAL A 148 5.90 -5.74 2.57
C VAL A 148 6.32 -4.92 1.35
N ILE A 149 5.37 -4.57 0.49
CA ILE A 149 5.57 -3.70 -0.68
C ILE A 149 4.92 -2.36 -0.35
N ILE A 150 5.73 -1.31 -0.27
CA ILE A 150 5.30 0.03 0.11
C ILE A 150 5.26 0.92 -1.14
N LEU A 151 4.10 1.50 -1.43
CA LEU A 151 3.91 2.46 -2.49
C LEU A 151 3.99 3.87 -1.92
N ALA A 152 5.05 4.59 -2.27
CA ALA A 152 5.23 5.97 -1.84
C ALA A 152 5.83 6.83 -2.95
N ASP A 153 5.11 7.86 -3.37
CA ASP A 153 5.67 8.90 -4.23
C ASP A 153 6.68 9.76 -3.46
N SER A 154 7.52 10.50 -4.18
CA SER A 154 8.59 11.32 -3.59
C SER A 154 8.12 12.32 -2.54
N SER A 155 6.84 12.72 -2.55
CA SER A 155 6.29 13.63 -1.54
C SER A 155 6.12 12.97 -0.15
N LYS A 156 6.22 11.65 -0.08
CA LYS A 156 6.10 10.85 1.14
C LYS A 156 7.45 10.46 1.73
N ILE A 157 8.52 10.54 0.93
CA ILE A 157 9.87 10.15 1.32
C ILE A 157 10.54 11.29 2.08
N GLY A 158 11.10 10.99 3.25
CA GLY A 158 11.62 11.99 4.19
C GLY A 158 10.56 12.65 5.05
N ARG A 159 9.26 12.37 4.79
CA ARG A 159 8.16 12.91 5.60
C ARG A 159 8.00 12.11 6.89
N GLU A 160 7.89 12.83 7.99
CA GLU A 160 7.49 12.32 9.30
C GLU A 160 6.06 12.78 9.59
N CYS A 161 5.18 11.85 9.95
CA CYS A 161 3.80 12.11 10.32
C CYS A 161 3.64 12.08 11.85
N THR A 162 2.44 12.39 12.33
CA THR A 162 2.14 12.53 13.76
C THR A 162 2.42 11.23 14.54
N TYR A 163 2.11 10.08 13.95
CA TYR A 163 2.20 8.79 14.66
C TYR A 163 3.20 7.87 13.97
N PRO A 164 4.27 7.44 14.67
CA PRO A 164 5.15 6.41 14.16
C PRO A 164 4.39 5.08 14.07
N THR A 165 4.46 4.43 12.93
CA THR A 165 3.86 3.12 12.70
C THR A 165 4.85 2.01 13.01
N ARG A 166 6.04 2.10 12.42
CA ARG A 166 7.10 1.11 12.64
C ARG A 166 8.46 1.74 12.51
N SER A 167 9.25 1.70 13.60
CA SER A 167 10.60 2.28 13.60
C SER A 167 11.54 1.51 12.67
N MET A 168 12.53 2.20 12.10
CA MET A 168 13.56 1.56 11.27
C MET A 168 14.36 0.51 12.03
N ARG A 169 14.51 0.63 13.35
CA ARG A 169 15.10 -0.40 14.21
C ARG A 169 14.29 -1.70 14.15
N MET A 170 12.96 -1.62 14.25
CA MET A 170 12.07 -2.79 14.17
C MET A 170 12.07 -3.39 12.77
N ILE A 171 12.06 -2.55 11.73
CA ILE A 171 12.15 -3.02 10.34
C ILE A 171 13.46 -3.76 10.10
N LYS A 172 14.58 -3.25 10.60
CA LYS A 172 15.87 -3.94 10.51
C LYS A 172 15.88 -5.31 11.21
N LEU A 173 15.18 -5.42 12.34
CA LEU A 173 15.00 -6.71 13.02
C LEU A 173 14.12 -7.67 12.21
N ASP A 174 13.05 -7.17 11.59
CA ASP A 174 12.20 -7.95 10.70
C ASP A 174 12.99 -8.50 9.50
N ILE A 175 13.83 -7.65 8.88
CA ILE A 175 14.68 -8.04 7.75
C ILE A 175 15.69 -9.12 8.17
N LYS A 176 16.30 -8.98 9.33
CA LYS A 176 17.21 -10.02 9.87
C LYS A 176 16.50 -11.36 10.11
N LYS A 177 15.19 -11.35 10.36
CA LYS A 177 14.34 -12.55 10.49
C LYS A 177 13.82 -13.07 9.14
N GLY A 178 14.28 -12.53 8.02
CA GLY A 178 13.93 -12.97 6.67
C GLY A 178 12.75 -12.23 6.01
N LYS A 179 12.12 -11.25 6.69
CA LYS A 179 11.06 -10.44 6.08
C LYS A 179 11.65 -9.49 5.03
N LYS A 180 10.95 -9.34 3.91
CA LYS A 180 11.38 -8.45 2.82
C LYS A 180 10.58 -7.15 2.83
N TYR A 181 11.27 -6.02 2.74
CA TYR A 181 10.68 -4.70 2.57
C TYR A 181 11.09 -4.13 1.22
N ILE A 182 10.10 -3.78 0.40
CA ILE A 182 10.28 -3.23 -0.94
C ILE A 182 9.60 -1.87 -0.98
N LEU A 183 10.35 -0.82 -1.27
CA LEU A 183 9.80 0.51 -1.54
C LEU A 183 9.71 0.70 -3.05
N VAL A 184 8.51 0.96 -3.56
CA VAL A 184 8.29 1.34 -4.96
C VAL A 184 7.94 2.82 -5.01
N THR A 185 8.73 3.58 -5.77
CA THR A 185 8.68 5.05 -5.79
C THR A 185 8.95 5.61 -7.19
N ASP A 186 8.72 6.91 -7.38
CA ASP A 186 8.96 7.60 -8.64
C ASP A 186 10.42 8.03 -8.83
N ARG A 187 10.80 8.28 -10.09
CA ARG A 187 12.16 8.72 -10.48
C ARG A 187 12.53 10.14 -10.01
N ASN A 188 11.54 11.01 -9.82
CA ASN A 188 11.77 12.41 -9.48
C ASN A 188 12.42 12.62 -8.10
N ASN A 189 12.87 11.54 -7.48
CA ASN A 189 13.54 11.54 -6.19
C ASN A 189 14.86 12.31 -6.18
N ASP A 190 15.55 12.36 -7.32
CA ASP A 190 16.88 12.98 -7.39
C ASP A 190 16.82 14.53 -7.42
N ALA A 191 15.63 15.08 -7.75
CA ALA A 191 15.39 16.52 -7.84
C ALA A 191 14.97 17.19 -6.52
N LYS A 192 14.62 16.41 -5.48
CA LYS A 192 14.16 16.95 -4.20
C LYS A 192 15.23 16.78 -3.12
N PRO A 193 15.71 17.88 -2.50
CA PRO A 193 16.66 17.79 -1.38
C PRO A 193 16.17 16.83 -0.29
N GLY A 194 17.05 15.97 0.20
CA GLY A 194 16.77 15.02 1.28
C GLY A 194 16.06 13.72 0.87
N VAL A 195 15.42 13.63 -0.30
CA VAL A 195 14.77 12.40 -0.76
C VAL A 195 15.79 11.34 -1.14
N ALA A 196 16.81 11.71 -1.92
CA ALA A 196 17.90 10.81 -2.31
C ALA A 196 18.68 10.28 -1.08
N ASP A 197 18.97 11.16 -0.13
CA ASP A 197 19.62 10.79 1.15
C ASP A 197 18.75 9.80 1.95
N THR A 198 17.46 10.08 2.06
CA THR A 198 16.52 9.17 2.74
C THR A 198 16.49 7.80 2.05
N ILE A 199 16.41 7.76 0.72
CA ILE A 199 16.44 6.49 -0.04
C ILE A 199 17.73 5.72 0.24
N SER A 200 18.88 6.38 0.20
CA SER A 200 20.17 5.74 0.51
C SER A 200 20.19 5.15 1.92
N LYS A 201 19.64 5.87 2.90
CA LYS A 201 19.51 5.37 4.27
C LYS A 201 18.57 4.15 4.35
N LEU A 202 17.44 4.17 3.64
CA LEU A 202 16.51 3.04 3.59
C LEU A 202 17.18 1.79 2.97
N GLN A 203 17.95 1.95 1.89
CA GLN A 203 18.73 0.86 1.29
C GLN A 203 19.76 0.30 2.28
N ASN A 204 20.45 1.14 3.03
CA ASN A 204 21.39 0.72 4.08
C ASN A 204 20.68 -0.02 5.24
N PHE A 205 19.40 0.24 5.48
CA PHE A 205 18.59 -0.54 6.42
C PHE A 205 18.14 -1.88 5.86
N GLY A 206 18.30 -2.14 4.55
CA GLY A 206 17.98 -3.38 3.88
C GLY A 206 16.68 -3.35 3.06
N PHE A 207 16.15 -2.16 2.75
CA PHE A 207 15.06 -2.03 1.78
C PHE A 207 15.56 -2.32 0.36
N GLN A 208 14.79 -3.09 -0.38
CA GLN A 208 14.88 -3.07 -1.83
C GLN A 208 14.11 -1.84 -2.35
N VAL A 209 14.79 -0.92 -3.03
CA VAL A 209 14.14 0.25 -3.62
C VAL A 209 14.02 0.07 -5.13
N ILE A 210 12.81 0.21 -5.63
CA ILE A 210 12.46 0.09 -7.05
C ILE A 210 11.87 1.42 -7.49
N LYS A 211 12.46 2.03 -8.51
CA LYS A 211 11.95 3.26 -9.13
C LYS A 211 11.08 2.92 -10.34
N ASP A 212 10.03 3.71 -10.58
CA ASP A 212 9.27 3.63 -11.83
C ASP A 212 10.17 3.94 -13.04
N LYS A 213 9.73 3.56 -14.23
CA LYS A 213 10.47 3.87 -15.47
C LYS A 213 10.09 5.24 -16.00
#